data_6561030eb4cb25faed48783e70cc95c3
#
_entry.id   6561030eb4cb25faed48783e70cc95c3
#
_cell.length_a   1.000
_cell.length_b   1.000
_cell.length_c   1.000
_cell.angle_alpha   90.00
_cell.angle_beta   90.00
_cell.angle_gamma   90.00
#
_symmetry.space_group_name_H-M   'P 1'
#
loop_
_entity.id
_entity.type
_entity.pdbx_description
1 polymer ?
#
loop_
_entity_poly.entity_id
_entity_poly.type
_entity_poly.pdbx_seq_one_letter_code
_entity_poly.pdbx_strand_id
1 'polypeptide(L)' 'MVTPESIQLNIAQGMVTEHLSVVGDGAHFEAVIVSEAFAGKNRVQRHQLVYQTMGDRMREEIHALSMKTYTPQEWQSQK' A
#
# COMPACT_ATOMS: atom_id res chain seq x y z
N MET A 1 5.11 -3.25 17.81
CA MET A 1 4.45 -4.27 16.99
C MET A 1 3.73 -3.62 15.82
N VAL A 2 3.88 -4.18 14.64
CA VAL A 2 3.21 -3.65 13.45
C VAL A 2 1.79 -4.21 13.37
N THR A 3 0.82 -3.33 13.15
CA THR A 3 -0.59 -3.71 12.99
C THR A 3 -1.08 -3.26 11.63
N PRO A 4 -2.16 -3.87 11.10
CA PRO A 4 -2.74 -3.39 9.84
C PRO A 4 -3.11 -1.90 9.90
N GLU A 5 -3.60 -1.45 11.07
CA GLU A 5 -3.96 -0.04 11.27
C GLU A 5 -2.75 0.87 11.17
N SER A 6 -1.60 0.47 11.71
CA SER A 6 -0.39 1.29 11.65
C SER A 6 0.14 1.38 10.22
N ILE A 7 0.08 0.30 9.46
CA ILE A 7 0.48 0.31 8.05
C ILE A 7 -0.44 1.24 7.27
N GLN A 8 -1.74 1.10 7.48
CA GLN A 8 -2.74 1.93 6.80
C GLN A 8 -2.52 3.41 7.09
N LEU A 9 -2.25 3.75 8.35
CA LEU A 9 -2.02 5.13 8.74
C LEU A 9 -0.77 5.70 8.05
N ASN A 10 0.32 4.93 8.02
CA ASN A 10 1.55 5.38 7.36
C ASN A 10 1.33 5.65 5.87
N ILE A 11 0.62 4.77 5.19
CA ILE A 11 0.33 4.96 3.78
C ILE A 11 -0.56 6.18 3.58
N ALA A 12 -1.60 6.32 4.39
CA ALA A 12 -2.54 7.44 4.29
C ALA A 12 -1.87 8.79 4.53
N GLN A 13 -0.87 8.83 5.41
CA GLN A 13 -0.13 10.07 5.68
C GLN A 13 0.90 10.38 4.59
N GLY A 14 1.40 9.37 3.91
CA GLY A 14 2.47 9.53 2.94
C GLY A 14 2.03 9.72 1.51
N MET A 15 0.78 9.39 1.18
CA MET A 15 0.28 9.56 -0.17
C MET A 15 -1.25 9.70 -0.18
N VAL A 16 -1.76 10.31 -1.23
CA VAL A 16 -3.20 10.47 -1.41
C VAL A 16 -3.76 9.20 -2.03
N THR A 17 -4.77 8.63 -1.40
CA THR A 17 -5.41 7.39 -1.88
C THR A 17 -6.92 7.60 -2.02
N GLU A 18 -7.53 6.96 -3.02
CA GLU A 18 -8.98 6.94 -3.17
C GLU A 18 -9.60 5.75 -2.43
N HIS A 19 -8.84 4.68 -2.31
CA HIS A 19 -9.24 3.51 -1.54
C HIS A 19 -7.97 2.95 -0.90
N LEU A 20 -8.07 2.58 0.34
CA LEU A 20 -6.95 2.02 1.09
C LEU A 20 -7.49 1.02 2.11
N SER A 21 -7.03 -0.20 2.01
CA SER A 21 -7.43 -1.26 2.93
C SER A 21 -6.19 -2.06 3.27
N VAL A 22 -5.96 -2.31 4.55
CA VAL A 22 -4.88 -3.15 5.02
C VAL A 22 -5.46 -4.15 6.01
N VAL A 23 -5.23 -5.42 5.75
CA VAL A 23 -5.65 -6.51 6.63
C VAL A 23 -4.46 -7.39 6.94
N GLY A 24 -4.53 -8.12 8.04
CA GLY A 24 -3.43 -9.02 8.39
C GLY A 24 -3.74 -9.83 9.63
N ASP A 25 -2.98 -10.91 9.81
CA ASP A 25 -3.12 -11.83 10.94
C ASP A 25 -1.97 -11.70 11.95
N GLY A 26 -1.14 -10.66 11.81
CA GLY A 26 0.02 -10.45 12.66
C GLY A 26 1.32 -10.99 12.06
N ALA A 27 1.24 -11.97 11.18
CA ALA A 27 2.41 -12.53 10.50
C ALA A 27 2.52 -12.05 9.05
N HIS A 28 1.39 -11.90 8.39
CA HIS A 28 1.32 -11.42 7.01
C HIS A 28 0.29 -10.32 6.91
N PHE A 29 0.57 -9.37 6.01
CA PHE A 29 -0.33 -8.23 5.78
C PHE A 29 -0.63 -8.14 4.30
N GLU A 30 -1.85 -7.71 3.97
CA GLU A 30 -2.27 -7.47 2.60
C GLU A 30 -2.86 -6.07 2.50
N ALA A 31 -2.36 -5.30 1.54
CA ALA A 31 -2.84 -3.94 1.29
C ALA A 31 -3.46 -3.87 -0.10
N VAL A 32 -4.58 -3.16 -0.18
CA VAL A 32 -5.17 -2.76 -1.47
C VAL A 32 -5.15 -1.25 -1.50
N ILE A 33 -4.48 -0.68 -2.49
CA ILE A 33 -4.21 0.75 -2.56
C ILE A 33 -4.62 1.26 -3.93
N VAL A 34 -5.51 2.24 -3.95
CA VAL A 34 -5.96 2.89 -5.17
C VAL A 34 -5.53 4.35 -5.14
N SER A 35 -4.73 4.77 -6.12
CA SER A 35 -4.19 6.12 -6.14
C SER A 35 -3.87 6.57 -7.54
N GLU A 36 -4.17 7.83 -7.83
CA GLU A 36 -3.75 8.51 -9.06
C GLU A 36 -2.23 8.54 -9.20
N ALA A 37 -1.51 8.49 -8.08
CA ALA A 37 -0.06 8.54 -8.08
C ALA A 37 0.57 7.33 -8.80
N PHE A 38 -0.20 6.27 -9.01
CA PHE A 38 0.28 5.08 -9.70
C PHE A 38 0.18 5.17 -11.23
N ALA A 39 -0.45 6.22 -11.75
CA ALA A 39 -0.63 6.37 -13.20
C ALA A 39 0.73 6.46 -13.90
N GLY A 40 0.87 5.70 -14.98
CA GLY A 40 2.11 5.67 -15.74
C GLY A 40 3.26 4.90 -15.10
N LYS A 41 3.03 4.25 -13.97
CA LYS A 41 4.06 3.50 -13.25
C LYS A 41 3.82 2.00 -13.38
N ASN A 42 4.92 1.25 -13.48
CA ASN A 42 4.85 -0.20 -13.46
C ASN A 42 4.73 -0.70 -12.02
N ARG A 43 4.57 -2.03 -11.87
CA ARG A 43 4.36 -2.64 -10.57
C ARG A 43 5.47 -2.34 -9.57
N VAL A 44 6.72 -2.43 -10.02
CA VAL A 44 7.88 -2.20 -9.14
C VAL A 44 7.90 -0.76 -8.67
N GLN A 45 7.66 0.19 -9.57
CA GLN A 45 7.64 1.61 -9.24
C GLN A 45 6.53 1.94 -8.25
N ARG A 46 5.35 1.33 -8.43
CA ARG A 46 4.23 1.52 -7.50
C ARG A 46 4.56 1.01 -6.11
N HIS A 47 5.17 -0.16 -6.03
CA HIS A 47 5.56 -0.74 -4.75
C HIS A 47 6.62 0.11 -4.05
N GLN A 48 7.58 0.63 -4.79
CA GLN A 48 8.60 1.53 -4.24
C GLN A 48 7.97 2.80 -3.66
N LEU A 49 6.97 3.34 -4.36
CA LEU A 49 6.27 4.53 -3.88
C LEU A 49 5.57 4.27 -2.55
N VAL A 50 4.93 3.11 -2.41
CA VAL A 50 4.28 2.73 -1.16
C VAL A 50 5.31 2.52 -0.05
N TYR A 51 6.41 1.83 -0.33
CA TYR A 51 7.46 1.60 0.66
C TYR A 51 8.03 2.91 1.19
N GLN A 52 8.12 3.93 0.36
CA GLN A 52 8.63 5.24 0.79
C GLN A 52 7.73 5.86 1.86
N THR A 53 6.44 5.58 1.85
CA THR A 53 5.53 6.13 2.86
C THR A 53 5.79 5.55 4.24
N MET A 54 6.36 4.36 4.31
CA MET A 54 6.59 3.66 5.57
C MET A 54 7.96 3.97 6.17
N GLY A 55 8.89 4.46 5.37
CA GLY A 55 10.22 4.80 5.84
C GLY A 55 10.95 3.62 6.45
N ASP A 56 11.89 3.90 7.36
CA ASP A 56 12.70 2.87 7.99
C ASP A 56 12.00 2.14 9.13
N ARG A 57 10.86 2.65 9.57
CA ARG A 57 10.16 2.12 10.75
C ARG A 57 9.70 0.69 10.59
N MET A 58 9.41 0.29 9.36
CA MET A 58 8.85 -1.03 9.06
C MET A 58 9.76 -1.84 8.16
N ARG A 59 11.05 -1.53 8.19
CA ARG A 59 12.01 -2.13 7.28
C ARG A 59 12.01 -3.65 7.34
N GLU A 60 11.92 -4.21 8.53
CA GLU A 60 11.95 -5.66 8.72
C GLU A 60 10.61 -6.32 8.40
N GLU A 61 9.52 -5.57 8.51
CA GLU A 61 8.17 -6.08 8.28
C GLU A 61 7.70 -5.92 6.85
N ILE A 62 8.43 -5.15 6.03
CA ILE A 62 8.01 -4.87 4.64
C ILE A 62 7.87 -6.15 3.83
N HIS A 63 8.76 -7.12 4.03
CA HIS A 63 8.70 -8.37 3.27
C HIS A 63 7.49 -9.24 3.63
N ALA A 64 6.82 -8.95 4.74
CA ALA A 64 5.59 -9.64 5.11
C ALA A 64 4.35 -8.95 4.53
N LEU A 65 4.53 -7.86 3.79
CA LEU A 65 3.45 -7.08 3.21
C LEU A 65 3.29 -7.42 1.73
N SER A 66 2.12 -7.94 1.39
CA SER A 66 1.68 -8.09 0.00
C SER A 66 0.81 -6.90 -0.34
N MET A 67 0.93 -6.38 -1.56
CA MET A 67 0.11 -5.24 -1.94
C MET A 67 -0.41 -5.37 -3.36
N LYS A 68 -1.61 -4.85 -3.55
CA LYS A 68 -2.22 -4.69 -4.86
C LYS A 68 -2.42 -3.20 -5.08
N THR A 69 -1.89 -2.70 -6.17
CA THR A 69 -1.90 -1.27 -6.47
C THR A 69 -2.68 -1.02 -7.75
N TYR A 70 -3.57 -0.05 -7.71
CA TYR A 70 -4.43 0.29 -8.84
C TYR A 70 -4.50 1.79 -9.01
N THR A 71 -4.60 2.24 -10.29
CA THR A 71 -5.13 3.57 -10.53
C THR A 71 -6.64 3.54 -10.32
N PRO A 72 -7.30 4.70 -10.16
CA PRO A 72 -8.75 4.71 -10.05
C PRO A 72 -9.46 4.05 -11.23
N GLN A 73 -8.92 4.21 -12.43
CA GLN A 73 -9.49 3.57 -13.62
C GLN A 73 -9.37 2.06 -13.58
N GLU A 74 -8.20 1.57 -13.19
CA GLU A 74 -7.98 0.13 -13.03
C GLU A 74 -8.90 -0.46 -11.98
N TRP A 75 -9.07 0.27 -10.88
CA TRP A 75 -9.93 -0.16 -9.78
C TRP A 75 -11.38 -0.28 -10.21
N GLN A 76 -11.88 0.67 -10.99
CA GLN A 76 -13.24 0.60 -11.50
C GLN A 76 -13.43 -0.57 -12.46
N SER A 77 -12.42 -0.92 -13.21
CA SER A 77 -12.47 -2.07 -14.13
C SER A 77 -12.54 -3.41 -13.39
N GLN A 78 -12.18 -3.44 -12.10
CA GLN A 78 -12.23 -4.65 -11.29
C GLN A 78 -13.62 -4.95 -10.74
N LYS A 79 -14.52 -3.97 -10.76
CA LYS A 79 -15.85 -4.10 -10.18
C LYS A 79 -16.85 -4.70 -11.14
#